data_3700b403aed6452e620a1b80860a6bd0
#
_entry.id   3700b403aed6452e620a1b80860a6bd0
#
_cell.length_a   1.000
_cell.length_b   1.000
_cell.length_c   1.000
_cell.angle_alpha   90.00
_cell.angle_beta   90.00
_cell.angle_gamma   90.00
#
_symmetry.space_group_name_H-M   'P 1'
#
loop_
_entity.id
_entity.type
_entity.pdbx_description
1 polymer ?
#
loop_
_entity_poly.entity_id
_entity_poly.type
_entity_poly.pdbx_seq_one_letter_code
_entity_poly.pdbx_strand_id
1 'polypeptide(L)'
;NALAKTCGISASYLSNLLNGVYEYKSGPDKVTEIADRYFITLASVIGFEIEQTFWKVEPTPQFVIAISALERAHLNCTARFGGVKMIIGEKGCGKTTAIDQYCKANPTNTFRVTINAEDGIHDILEEIGRLLDIDMPTKKGARLRLIGSEFRRRALCGERNMLILDEGENTKLPGIRAYKAIYDMIKGYAAFAIAGTADLLKLLDRLELRGVNGVPQ
;
A
#
# COMPACT_ATOMS: atom_id res chain seq x y z
N ASN A 1 9.66 -10.81 -36.73
CA ASN A 1 10.67 -11.86 -36.46
C ASN A 1 11.72 -11.49 -35.41
N ALA A 2 12.02 -10.20 -35.21
CA ALA A 2 12.95 -9.77 -34.14
C ALA A 2 12.40 -10.10 -32.75
N LEU A 3 11.15 -9.77 -32.46
CA LEU A 3 10.48 -10.02 -31.18
C LEU A 3 10.45 -11.53 -30.84
N ALA A 4 10.10 -12.37 -31.81
CA ALA A 4 10.11 -13.83 -31.62
C ALA A 4 11.51 -14.34 -31.22
N LYS A 5 12.55 -13.82 -31.85
CA LYS A 5 13.95 -14.17 -31.53
C LYS A 5 14.35 -13.69 -30.13
N THR A 6 13.94 -12.47 -29.75
CA THR A 6 14.22 -11.94 -28.42
C THR A 6 13.49 -12.70 -27.31
N CYS A 7 12.25 -13.15 -27.57
CA CYS A 7 11.48 -13.97 -26.64
C CYS A 7 11.89 -15.45 -26.63
N GLY A 8 12.75 -15.90 -27.57
CA GLY A 8 13.10 -17.31 -27.70
C GLY A 8 11.94 -18.24 -28.11
N ILE A 9 10.93 -17.70 -28.80
CA ILE A 9 9.74 -18.42 -29.26
C ILE A 9 9.67 -18.45 -30.78
N SER A 10 8.98 -19.45 -31.35
CA SER A 10 8.83 -19.52 -32.81
C SER A 10 7.93 -18.41 -33.33
N ALA A 11 8.16 -17.97 -34.57
CA ALA A 11 7.34 -16.94 -35.20
C ALA A 11 5.87 -17.32 -35.33
N SER A 12 5.56 -18.62 -35.50
CA SER A 12 4.17 -19.11 -35.54
C SER A 12 3.50 -19.05 -34.17
N TYR A 13 4.22 -19.38 -33.10
CA TYR A 13 3.71 -19.21 -31.73
C TYR A 13 3.44 -17.73 -31.39
N LEU A 14 4.37 -16.85 -31.73
CA LEU A 14 4.16 -15.41 -31.53
C LEU A 14 2.93 -14.90 -32.32
N SER A 15 2.77 -15.35 -33.57
CA SER A 15 1.61 -14.99 -34.40
C SER A 15 0.30 -15.47 -33.76
N ASN A 16 0.26 -16.69 -33.26
CA ASN A 16 -0.91 -17.23 -32.56
C ASN A 16 -1.25 -16.42 -31.30
N LEU A 17 -0.25 -16.14 -30.45
CA LEU A 17 -0.42 -15.30 -29.25
C LEU A 17 -1.00 -13.92 -29.58
N LEU A 18 -0.45 -13.24 -30.58
CA LEU A 18 -0.90 -11.91 -31.01
C LEU A 18 -2.29 -11.90 -31.66
N ASN A 19 -2.72 -13.00 -32.23
CA ASN A 19 -4.05 -13.18 -32.83
C ASN A 19 -5.07 -13.77 -31.85
N GLY A 20 -4.74 -13.95 -30.57
CA GLY A 20 -5.64 -14.51 -29.56
C GLY A 20 -5.91 -16.01 -29.72
N VAL A 21 -5.03 -16.73 -30.40
CA VAL A 21 -5.13 -18.18 -30.58
C VAL A 21 -4.22 -18.81 -29.51
N TYR A 22 -4.84 -19.32 -28.45
CA TYR A 22 -4.14 -19.86 -27.27
C TYR A 22 -4.05 -21.38 -27.25
N GLU A 23 -4.64 -22.05 -28.26
CA GLU A 23 -4.68 -23.49 -28.39
C GLU A 23 -4.05 -23.93 -29.72
N TYR A 24 -3.42 -25.08 -29.73
CA TYR A 24 -2.95 -25.71 -30.96
C TYR A 24 -3.17 -27.23 -30.96
N LYS A 25 -3.33 -27.80 -32.13
CA LYS A 25 -3.48 -29.25 -32.30
C LYS A 25 -2.12 -29.91 -32.15
N SER A 26 -1.94 -30.73 -31.13
CA SER A 26 -0.73 -31.52 -30.88
C SER A 26 -0.85 -32.97 -31.35
N GLY A 27 -2.01 -33.35 -31.92
CA GLY A 27 -2.32 -34.69 -32.46
C GLY A 27 -3.72 -34.70 -33.12
N PRO A 28 -4.14 -35.86 -33.68
CA PRO A 28 -5.41 -35.97 -34.40
C PRO A 28 -6.61 -35.52 -33.58
N ASP A 29 -6.65 -35.82 -32.28
CA ASP A 29 -7.74 -35.49 -31.35
C ASP A 29 -7.26 -34.78 -30.09
N LYS A 30 -6.02 -34.20 -30.09
CA LYS A 30 -5.46 -33.54 -28.92
C LYS A 30 -5.24 -32.06 -29.16
N VAL A 31 -5.98 -31.25 -28.44
CA VAL A 31 -5.77 -29.80 -28.31
C VAL A 31 -4.89 -29.54 -27.09
N THR A 32 -3.89 -28.68 -27.25
CA THR A 32 -2.98 -28.28 -26.17
C THR A 32 -2.97 -26.77 -26.10
N GLU A 33 -3.09 -26.23 -24.89
CA GLU A 33 -2.97 -24.80 -24.62
C GLU A 33 -1.50 -24.35 -24.73
N ILE A 34 -1.31 -23.10 -25.14
CA ILE A 34 0.00 -22.45 -25.13
C ILE A 34 0.40 -22.21 -23.69
N ALA A 35 1.57 -22.74 -23.29
CA ALA A 35 2.03 -22.68 -21.91
C ALA A 35 2.27 -21.24 -21.44
N ASP A 36 1.84 -20.93 -20.21
CA ASP A 36 1.92 -19.60 -19.56
C ASP A 36 3.31 -18.96 -19.63
N ARG A 37 4.35 -19.76 -19.60
CA ARG A 37 5.74 -19.27 -19.73
C ARG A 37 5.98 -18.40 -20.95
N TYR A 38 5.28 -18.64 -22.05
CA TYR A 38 5.43 -17.85 -23.27
C TYR A 38 4.77 -16.48 -23.14
N PHE A 39 3.64 -16.40 -22.45
CA PHE A 39 2.98 -15.13 -22.11
C PHE A 39 3.86 -14.29 -21.18
N ILE A 40 4.43 -14.94 -20.15
CA ILE A 40 5.31 -14.28 -19.17
C ILE A 40 6.56 -13.74 -19.88
N THR A 41 7.17 -14.54 -20.76
CA THR A 41 8.37 -14.12 -21.51
C THR A 41 8.05 -12.94 -22.45
N LEU A 42 6.93 -13.01 -23.15
CA LEU A 42 6.49 -11.92 -24.05
C LEU A 42 6.24 -10.65 -23.28
N ALA A 43 5.50 -10.72 -22.16
CA ALA A 43 5.20 -9.59 -21.31
C ALA A 43 6.48 -8.93 -20.77
N SER A 44 7.42 -9.71 -20.29
CA SER A 44 8.73 -9.21 -19.82
C SER A 44 9.49 -8.44 -20.91
N VAL A 45 9.48 -8.94 -22.15
CA VAL A 45 10.19 -8.31 -23.27
C VAL A 45 9.53 -7.00 -23.72
N ILE A 46 8.19 -6.91 -23.64
CA ILE A 46 7.46 -5.68 -24.00
C ILE A 46 7.28 -4.70 -22.82
N GLY A 47 7.86 -5.03 -21.64
CA GLY A 47 7.75 -4.20 -20.43
C GLY A 47 6.37 -4.22 -19.78
N PHE A 48 5.57 -5.27 -20.00
CA PHE A 48 4.28 -5.47 -19.37
C PHE A 48 4.42 -6.33 -18.13
N GLU A 49 4.10 -5.80 -16.96
CA GLU A 49 4.06 -6.57 -15.71
C GLU A 49 2.80 -7.43 -15.67
N ILE A 50 2.97 -8.74 -15.79
CA ILE A 50 1.90 -9.70 -15.50
C ILE A 50 1.82 -9.85 -13.99
N GLU A 51 0.76 -9.36 -13.35
CA GLU A 51 0.45 -9.75 -11.98
C GLU A 51 0.15 -11.25 -11.95
N GLN A 52 1.14 -12.05 -11.54
CA GLN A 52 0.92 -13.46 -11.25
C GLN A 52 0.21 -13.57 -9.89
N THR A 53 -1.10 -13.40 -9.91
CA THR A 53 -1.92 -13.70 -8.73
C THR A 53 -2.12 -15.22 -8.64
N PHE A 54 -1.14 -15.92 -8.07
CA PHE A 54 -1.26 -17.34 -7.74
C PHE A 54 -2.36 -17.63 -6.71
N TRP A 55 -2.82 -16.58 -6.01
CA TRP A 55 -3.76 -16.68 -4.93
C TRP A 55 -4.95 -15.76 -5.16
N LYS A 56 -6.15 -16.34 -5.15
CA LYS A 56 -7.37 -15.55 -5.06
C LYS A 56 -7.58 -15.12 -3.62
N VAL A 57 -7.68 -13.83 -3.37
CA VAL A 57 -7.99 -13.32 -2.03
C VAL A 57 -9.45 -13.66 -1.72
N GLU A 58 -9.66 -14.53 -0.76
CA GLU A 58 -11.00 -14.81 -0.23
C GLU A 58 -11.35 -13.76 0.84
N PRO A 59 -12.51 -13.10 0.74
CA PRO A 59 -12.92 -12.06 1.68
C PRO A 59 -13.33 -12.65 3.03
N THR A 60 -12.38 -12.85 3.93
CA THR A 60 -12.68 -13.22 5.31
C THR A 60 -13.41 -12.08 6.03
N PRO A 61 -14.18 -12.35 7.12
CA PRO A 61 -14.81 -11.30 7.90
C PRO A 61 -13.85 -10.21 8.36
N GLN A 62 -12.63 -10.59 8.77
CA GLN A 62 -11.58 -9.67 9.20
C GLN A 62 -11.09 -8.78 8.07
N PHE A 63 -10.94 -9.36 6.88
CA PHE A 63 -10.59 -8.61 5.66
C PHE A 63 -11.66 -7.56 5.33
N VAL A 64 -12.94 -7.95 5.34
CA VAL A 64 -14.07 -7.04 5.07
C VAL A 64 -14.12 -5.89 6.10
N ILE A 65 -13.92 -6.22 7.39
CA ILE A 65 -13.88 -5.21 8.46
C ILE A 65 -12.73 -4.23 8.23
N ALA A 66 -11.54 -4.71 7.87
CA ALA A 66 -10.37 -3.85 7.62
C ALA A 66 -10.61 -2.91 6.43
N ILE A 67 -11.11 -3.43 5.30
CA ILE A 67 -11.47 -2.60 4.13
C ILE A 67 -12.51 -1.54 4.50
N SER A 68 -13.61 -1.94 5.15
CA SER A 68 -14.66 -1.02 5.58
C SER A 68 -14.16 0.05 6.55
N ALA A 69 -13.19 -0.28 7.42
CA ALA A 69 -12.58 0.69 8.32
C ALA A 69 -11.77 1.75 7.55
N LEU A 70 -10.99 1.33 6.54
CA LEU A 70 -10.24 2.23 5.66
C LEU A 70 -11.17 3.12 4.84
N GLU A 71 -12.20 2.56 4.21
CA GLU A 71 -13.20 3.32 3.46
C GLU A 71 -13.87 4.39 4.33
N ARG A 72 -14.31 4.02 5.53
CA ARG A 72 -14.91 4.97 6.47
C ARG A 72 -13.94 6.07 6.90
N ALA A 73 -12.66 5.75 7.13
CA ALA A 73 -11.66 6.77 7.44
C ALA A 73 -11.50 7.75 6.27
N HIS A 74 -11.42 7.24 5.07
CA HIS A 74 -11.25 8.02 3.84
C HIS A 74 -12.46 8.94 3.58
N LEU A 75 -13.68 8.39 3.71
CA LEU A 75 -14.93 9.15 3.53
C LEU A 75 -15.12 10.22 4.61
N ASN A 76 -14.75 9.92 5.86
CA ASN A 76 -14.93 10.82 7.00
C ASN A 76 -13.82 11.88 7.14
N CYS A 77 -12.81 11.86 6.29
CA CYS A 77 -11.80 12.90 6.27
C CYS A 77 -12.39 14.21 5.73
N THR A 78 -12.61 15.16 6.61
CA THR A 78 -13.12 16.50 6.30
C THR A 78 -12.18 17.55 6.85
N ALA A 79 -12.32 18.81 6.41
CA ALA A 79 -11.52 19.93 6.91
C ALA A 79 -11.60 20.13 8.44
N ARG A 80 -12.63 19.60 9.10
CA ARG A 80 -12.82 19.68 10.56
C ARG A 80 -12.33 18.43 11.29
N PHE A 81 -12.42 17.26 10.66
CA PHE A 81 -12.10 15.97 11.25
C PHE A 81 -11.18 15.18 10.33
N GLY A 82 -9.99 14.85 10.79
CA GLY A 82 -9.17 13.84 10.14
C GLY A 82 -9.79 12.47 10.37
N GLY A 83 -10.03 11.71 9.31
CA GLY A 83 -10.41 10.30 9.45
C GLY A 83 -9.25 9.52 10.04
N VAL A 84 -9.40 8.97 11.26
CA VAL A 84 -8.37 8.14 11.91
C VAL A 84 -8.92 6.75 12.14
N LYS A 85 -8.11 5.72 11.84
CA LYS A 85 -8.43 4.32 12.15
C LYS A 85 -7.20 3.58 12.64
N MET A 86 -7.45 2.66 13.57
CA MET A 86 -6.51 1.62 13.95
C MET A 86 -7.07 0.27 13.51
N ILE A 87 -6.24 -0.53 12.86
CA ILE A 87 -6.57 -1.87 12.41
C ILE A 87 -5.69 -2.83 13.20
N ILE A 88 -6.27 -3.42 14.24
CA ILE A 88 -5.57 -4.33 15.15
C ILE A 88 -6.04 -5.76 14.89
N GLY A 89 -5.10 -6.69 14.81
CA GLY A 89 -5.41 -8.10 14.64
C GLY A 89 -4.16 -8.97 14.77
N GLU A 90 -4.37 -10.26 14.98
CA GLU A 90 -3.31 -11.24 15.09
C GLU A 90 -2.44 -11.31 13.82
N LYS A 91 -1.21 -11.83 13.95
CA LYS A 91 -0.35 -12.10 12.80
C LYS A 91 -1.04 -13.08 11.85
N GLY A 92 -0.97 -12.82 10.55
CA GLY A 92 -1.59 -13.67 9.54
C GLY A 92 -3.10 -13.50 9.34
N CYS A 93 -3.79 -12.63 10.09
CA CYS A 93 -5.24 -12.41 9.93
C CYS A 93 -5.64 -11.60 8.67
N GLY A 94 -4.70 -11.29 7.76
CA GLY A 94 -4.98 -10.65 6.49
C GLY A 94 -4.97 -9.11 6.48
N LYS A 95 -4.48 -8.44 7.53
CA LYS A 95 -4.39 -6.95 7.58
C LYS A 95 -3.63 -6.37 6.38
N THR A 96 -2.41 -6.84 6.18
CA THR A 96 -1.54 -6.42 5.08
C THR A 96 -2.19 -6.68 3.72
N THR A 97 -2.82 -7.85 3.55
CA THR A 97 -3.56 -8.19 2.33
C THR A 97 -4.73 -7.23 2.08
N ALA A 98 -5.49 -6.88 3.13
CA ALA A 98 -6.58 -5.91 3.03
C ALA A 98 -6.05 -4.51 2.65
N ILE A 99 -4.95 -4.07 3.26
CA ILE A 99 -4.30 -2.80 2.95
C ILE A 99 -3.80 -2.79 1.50
N ASP A 100 -3.15 -3.87 1.04
CA ASP A 100 -2.69 -4.00 -0.35
C ASP A 100 -3.83 -3.88 -1.35
N GLN A 101 -4.93 -4.60 -1.10
CA GLN A 101 -6.11 -4.53 -1.98
C GLN A 101 -6.74 -3.12 -1.97
N TYR A 102 -6.77 -2.48 -0.79
CA TYR A 102 -7.26 -1.10 -0.68
C TYR A 102 -6.38 -0.12 -1.47
N CYS A 103 -5.06 -0.23 -1.37
CA CYS A 103 -4.10 0.59 -2.12
C CYS A 103 -4.23 0.36 -3.64
N LYS A 104 -4.39 -0.89 -4.07
CA LYS A 104 -4.62 -1.23 -5.48
C LYS A 104 -5.92 -0.64 -6.03
N ALA A 105 -6.98 -0.59 -5.22
CA ALA A 105 -8.25 0.03 -5.59
C ALA A 105 -8.20 1.57 -5.59
N ASN A 106 -7.24 2.17 -4.89
CA ASN A 106 -7.09 3.63 -4.72
C ASN A 106 -5.64 4.08 -4.96
N PRO A 107 -5.02 3.78 -6.12
CA PRO A 107 -3.57 3.90 -6.32
C PRO A 107 -3.04 5.33 -6.29
N THR A 108 -3.85 6.31 -6.63
CA THR A 108 -3.42 7.73 -6.72
C THR A 108 -3.47 8.47 -5.38
N ASN A 109 -4.32 7.99 -4.45
CA ASN A 109 -4.68 8.76 -3.25
C ASN A 109 -4.35 8.02 -1.95
N THR A 110 -3.75 6.83 -2.04
CA THR A 110 -3.39 6.04 -0.86
C THR A 110 -1.89 5.82 -0.80
N PHE A 111 -1.30 6.21 0.33
CA PHE A 111 0.13 6.17 0.57
C PHE A 111 0.38 5.19 1.72
N ARG A 112 1.02 4.06 1.43
CA ARG A 112 1.34 3.05 2.44
C ARG A 112 2.82 3.06 2.76
N VAL A 113 3.14 3.12 4.05
CA VAL A 113 4.47 2.91 4.60
C VAL A 113 4.45 1.68 5.49
N THR A 114 5.27 0.70 5.20
CA THR A 114 5.51 -0.46 6.07
C THR A 114 6.67 -0.14 6.99
N ILE A 115 6.48 -0.30 8.29
CA ILE A 115 7.47 0.05 9.30
C ILE A 115 8.29 -1.17 9.66
N ASN A 116 9.60 -1.10 9.46
CA ASN A 116 10.51 -2.16 9.86
C ASN A 116 11.03 -1.93 11.28
N ALA A 117 11.50 -2.97 11.94
CA ALA A 117 11.98 -2.90 13.32
C ALA A 117 13.20 -1.96 13.53
N GLU A 118 13.96 -1.73 12.46
CA GLU A 118 15.13 -0.85 12.48
C GLU A 118 14.81 0.60 12.12
N ASP A 119 13.61 0.87 11.58
CA ASP A 119 13.23 2.19 11.11
C ASP A 119 13.13 3.19 12.26
N GLY A 120 13.78 4.33 12.08
CA GLY A 120 13.59 5.52 12.88
C GLY A 120 12.55 6.46 12.26
N ILE A 121 12.22 7.53 12.98
CA ILE A 121 11.28 8.54 12.47
C ILE A 121 11.77 9.19 11.15
N HIS A 122 13.09 9.32 10.98
CA HIS A 122 13.65 9.91 9.77
C HIS A 122 13.40 9.04 8.55
N ASP A 123 13.50 7.71 8.71
CA ASP A 123 13.29 6.73 7.65
C ASP A 123 11.81 6.71 7.24
N ILE A 124 10.89 6.73 8.22
CA ILE A 124 9.45 6.82 7.97
C ILE A 124 9.09 8.11 7.22
N LEU A 125 9.62 9.27 7.63
CA LEU A 125 9.35 10.53 6.96
C LEU A 125 9.97 10.58 5.55
N GLU A 126 11.14 9.97 5.35
CA GLU A 126 11.79 9.83 4.05
C GLU A 126 10.92 9.01 3.10
N GLU A 127 10.42 7.86 3.57
CA GLU A 127 9.55 7.01 2.77
C GLU A 127 8.22 7.69 2.41
N ILE A 128 7.62 8.45 3.36
CA ILE A 128 6.44 9.28 3.03
C ILE A 128 6.79 10.30 1.93
N GLY A 129 7.97 10.94 2.02
CA GLY A 129 8.42 11.90 1.02
C GLY A 129 8.60 11.27 -0.35
N ARG A 130 9.19 10.08 -0.40
CA ARG A 130 9.36 9.30 -1.62
C ARG A 130 8.01 8.95 -2.27
N LEU A 131 7.03 8.52 -1.47
CA LEU A 131 5.68 8.21 -1.95
C LEU A 131 4.92 9.44 -2.45
N LEU A 132 5.21 10.61 -1.88
CA LEU A 132 4.61 11.88 -2.30
C LEU A 132 5.37 12.57 -3.45
N ASP A 133 6.50 11.99 -3.88
CA ASP A 133 7.40 12.56 -4.88
C ASP A 133 7.88 13.98 -4.52
N ILE A 134 8.39 14.13 -3.28
CA ILE A 134 8.92 15.39 -2.76
C ILE A 134 10.34 15.24 -2.20
N ASP A 135 11.20 16.22 -2.51
CA ASP A 135 12.55 16.27 -1.96
C ASP A 135 12.55 16.61 -0.48
N MET A 136 13.07 15.70 0.34
CA MET A 136 13.02 15.83 1.79
C MET A 136 14.19 16.66 2.36
N PRO A 137 13.91 17.70 3.16
CA PRO A 137 14.95 18.45 3.86
C PRO A 137 15.55 17.62 5.00
N THR A 138 16.74 18.01 5.46
CA THR A 138 17.46 17.29 6.53
C THR A 138 16.75 17.36 7.89
N LYS A 139 16.15 18.53 8.21
CA LYS A 139 15.56 18.80 9.53
C LYS A 139 14.18 18.16 9.66
N LYS A 140 13.97 17.33 10.71
CA LYS A 140 12.69 16.64 11.01
C LYS A 140 11.48 17.56 10.96
N GLY A 141 11.53 18.73 11.61
CA GLY A 141 10.40 19.67 11.62
C GLY A 141 10.10 20.27 10.25
N ALA A 142 11.09 20.41 9.37
CA ALA A 142 10.88 20.84 8.00
C ALA A 142 10.22 19.71 7.17
N ARG A 143 10.65 18.45 7.36
CA ARG A 143 10.03 17.28 6.74
C ARG A 143 8.54 17.19 7.05
N LEU A 144 8.17 17.28 8.34
CA LEU A 144 6.76 17.25 8.78
C LEU A 144 5.93 18.36 8.14
N ARG A 145 6.46 19.59 8.11
CA ARG A 145 5.75 20.72 7.47
C ARG A 145 5.58 20.51 5.96
N LEU A 146 6.60 19.98 5.30
CA LEU A 146 6.55 19.73 3.86
C LEU A 146 5.52 18.65 3.52
N ILE A 147 5.49 17.54 4.25
CA ILE A 147 4.46 16.50 4.14
C ILE A 147 3.06 17.11 4.32
N GLY A 148 2.86 17.89 5.39
CA GLY A 148 1.58 18.53 5.64
C GLY A 148 1.16 19.50 4.54
N SER A 149 2.09 20.29 3.99
CA SER A 149 1.81 21.21 2.89
C SER A 149 1.44 20.47 1.60
N GLU A 150 2.07 19.34 1.31
CA GLU A 150 1.75 18.54 0.13
C GLU A 150 0.37 17.88 0.24
N PHE A 151 0.03 17.27 1.38
CA PHE A 151 -1.33 16.76 1.59
C PHE A 151 -2.39 17.87 1.52
N ARG A 152 -2.08 19.06 2.05
CA ARG A 152 -2.96 20.22 1.92
C ARG A 152 -3.13 20.63 0.45
N ARG A 153 -2.05 20.72 -0.32
CA ARG A 153 -2.09 21.05 -1.75
C ARG A 153 -2.99 20.09 -2.51
N ARG A 154 -2.80 18.77 -2.29
CA ARG A 154 -3.61 17.70 -2.90
C ARG A 154 -5.09 17.83 -2.53
N ALA A 155 -5.38 18.06 -1.24
CA ALA A 155 -6.75 18.23 -0.76
C ALA A 155 -7.43 19.46 -1.37
N LEU A 156 -6.70 20.57 -1.57
CA LEU A 156 -7.20 21.75 -2.26
C LEU A 156 -7.48 21.52 -3.76
N CYS A 157 -6.79 20.56 -4.37
CA CYS A 157 -7.08 20.07 -5.72
C CYS A 157 -8.27 19.09 -5.77
N GLY A 158 -8.93 18.83 -4.64
CA GLY A 158 -10.08 17.93 -4.56
C GLY A 158 -9.72 16.45 -4.32
N GLU A 159 -8.45 16.14 -4.12
CA GLU A 159 -8.01 14.77 -3.83
C GLU A 159 -8.36 14.39 -2.38
N ARG A 160 -8.91 13.19 -2.21
CA ARG A 160 -9.10 12.59 -0.89
C ARG A 160 -7.94 11.65 -0.64
N ASN A 161 -7.01 12.06 0.22
CA ASN A 161 -5.80 11.30 0.46
C ASN A 161 -5.90 10.46 1.73
N MET A 162 -5.16 9.35 1.77
CA MET A 162 -5.00 8.50 2.94
C MET A 162 -3.54 8.09 3.13
N LEU A 163 -3.02 8.26 4.33
CA LEU A 163 -1.74 7.72 4.75
C LEU A 163 -1.97 6.51 5.65
N ILE A 164 -1.36 5.39 5.31
CA ILE A 164 -1.42 4.13 6.08
C ILE A 164 -0.03 3.77 6.56
N LEU A 165 0.11 3.56 7.87
CA LEU A 165 1.29 2.98 8.49
C LEU A 165 0.99 1.52 8.83
N ASP A 166 1.67 0.59 8.17
CA ASP A 166 1.53 -0.84 8.41
C ASP A 166 2.66 -1.36 9.31
N GLU A 167 2.39 -2.42 10.06
CA GLU A 167 3.31 -2.99 11.06
C GLU A 167 3.72 -1.99 12.16
N GLY A 168 2.75 -1.19 12.62
CA GLY A 168 2.97 -0.11 13.60
C GLY A 168 3.57 -0.56 14.93
N GLU A 169 3.47 -1.84 15.29
CA GLU A 169 4.11 -2.43 16.47
C GLU A 169 5.64 -2.43 16.42
N ASN A 170 6.22 -2.40 15.22
CA ASN A 170 7.67 -2.33 15.05
C ASN A 170 8.27 -0.98 15.50
N THR A 171 7.41 0.00 15.74
CA THR A 171 7.85 1.33 16.17
C THR A 171 8.35 1.36 17.61
N LYS A 172 9.50 1.94 17.82
CA LYS A 172 10.03 2.23 19.16
C LYS A 172 9.24 3.39 19.82
N LEU A 173 9.19 3.45 21.15
CA LEU A 173 8.48 4.49 21.92
C LEU A 173 8.61 5.94 21.39
N PRO A 174 9.81 6.43 20.97
CA PRO A 174 9.92 7.75 20.37
C PRO A 174 9.15 7.93 19.06
N GLY A 175 8.95 6.85 18.31
CA GLY A 175 8.24 6.87 17.00
C GLY A 175 6.74 7.09 17.14
N ILE A 176 6.11 6.64 18.23
CA ILE A 176 4.67 6.88 18.43
C ILE A 176 4.36 8.38 18.60
N ARG A 177 5.24 9.12 19.26
CA ARG A 177 5.12 10.59 19.29
C ARG A 177 5.22 11.20 17.89
N ALA A 178 5.93 10.53 17.00
CA ALA A 178 6.03 10.94 15.61
C ALA A 178 4.75 10.68 14.85
N TYR A 179 4.04 9.59 15.12
CA TYR A 179 2.73 9.31 14.51
C TYR A 179 1.72 10.42 14.82
N LYS A 180 1.69 10.87 16.10
CA LYS A 180 0.89 12.02 16.46
C LYS A 180 1.32 13.27 15.70
N ALA A 181 2.62 13.55 15.61
CA ALA A 181 3.11 14.72 14.89
C ALA A 181 2.78 14.66 13.39
N ILE A 182 2.87 13.49 12.76
CA ILE A 182 2.44 13.27 11.37
C ILE A 182 0.93 13.55 11.25
N TYR A 183 0.12 12.91 12.09
CA TYR A 183 -1.34 13.12 12.10
C TYR A 183 -1.72 14.59 12.28
N ASP A 184 -1.10 15.28 13.24
CA ASP A 184 -1.38 16.71 13.49
C ASP A 184 -1.06 17.60 12.27
N MET A 185 -0.09 17.20 11.43
CA MET A 185 0.24 17.92 10.20
C MET A 185 -0.73 17.64 9.06
N ILE A 186 -1.31 16.44 8.99
CA ILE A 186 -2.15 16.02 7.86
C ILE A 186 -3.66 16.03 8.16
N LYS A 187 -4.05 16.16 9.44
CA LYS A 187 -5.47 16.16 9.83
C LYS A 187 -6.25 17.23 9.07
N GLY A 188 -7.39 16.82 8.52
CA GLY A 188 -8.23 17.68 7.68
C GLY A 188 -7.83 17.71 6.20
N TYR A 189 -6.70 17.11 5.83
CA TYR A 189 -6.21 17.04 4.45
C TYR A 189 -6.02 15.60 3.96
N ALA A 190 -5.77 14.68 4.89
CA ALA A 190 -5.67 13.25 4.59
C ALA A 190 -6.26 12.44 5.76
N ALA A 191 -6.84 11.29 5.43
CA ALA A 191 -7.15 10.26 6.41
C ALA A 191 -5.85 9.57 6.87
N PHE A 192 -5.88 9.04 8.10
CA PHE A 192 -4.73 8.39 8.71
C PHE A 192 -5.12 7.02 9.27
N ALA A 193 -4.41 6.00 8.90
CA ALA A 193 -4.61 4.67 9.44
C ALA A 193 -3.30 4.08 9.96
N ILE A 194 -3.38 3.33 11.06
CA ILE A 194 -2.27 2.54 11.59
C ILE A 194 -2.75 1.10 11.71
N ALA A 195 -2.01 0.17 11.12
CA ALA A 195 -2.27 -1.26 11.25
C ALA A 195 -1.17 -1.91 12.08
N GLY A 196 -1.55 -2.90 12.87
CA GLY A 196 -0.60 -3.61 13.72
C GLY A 196 -1.22 -4.77 14.49
N THR A 197 -0.42 -5.34 15.39
CA THR A 197 -0.85 -6.39 16.33
C THR A 197 -1.31 -5.78 17.66
N ALA A 198 -1.77 -6.63 18.59
CA ALA A 198 -2.09 -6.21 19.95
C ALA A 198 -0.92 -5.57 20.71
N ASP A 199 0.32 -5.81 20.26
CA ASP A 199 1.50 -5.17 20.87
C ASP A 199 1.55 -3.67 20.61
N LEU A 200 0.97 -3.19 19.49
CA LEU A 200 0.79 -1.75 19.25
C LEU A 200 -0.11 -1.13 20.33
N LEU A 201 -1.21 -1.78 20.74
CA LEU A 201 -2.07 -1.29 21.83
C LEU A 201 -1.30 -1.22 23.15
N LYS A 202 -0.59 -2.29 23.51
CA LYS A 202 0.25 -2.32 24.73
C LYS A 202 1.29 -1.18 24.73
N LEU A 203 1.80 -0.83 23.57
CA LEU A 203 2.77 0.26 23.41
C LEU A 203 2.10 1.62 23.64
N LEU A 204 0.87 1.81 23.16
CA LEU A 204 0.06 3.01 23.41
C LEU A 204 -0.34 3.15 24.88
N ASP A 205 -0.82 2.07 25.52
CA ASP A 205 -1.16 2.04 26.95
C ASP A 205 0.03 2.44 27.84
N ARG A 206 1.23 1.94 27.53
CA ARG A 206 2.45 2.32 28.24
C ARG A 206 2.78 3.82 28.16
N LEU A 207 2.39 4.47 27.05
CA LEU A 207 2.56 5.91 26.90
C LEU A 207 1.57 6.71 27.73
N GLU A 208 0.31 6.24 27.77
CA GLU A 208 -0.74 6.83 28.58
C GLU A 208 -0.38 6.78 30.07
N LEU A 209 0.00 5.59 30.58
CA LEU A 209 0.44 5.39 31.95
C LEU A 209 1.66 6.25 32.35
N ARG A 210 2.50 6.65 31.42
CA ARG A 210 3.65 7.56 31.66
C ARG A 210 3.29 9.03 31.58
N GLY A 211 2.00 9.39 31.50
CA GLY A 211 1.54 10.78 31.46
C GLY A 211 2.01 11.55 30.23
N VAL A 212 2.30 10.86 29.13
CA VAL A 212 2.64 11.51 27.87
C VAL A 212 1.37 12.10 27.28
N ASN A 213 1.07 13.36 27.58
CA ASN A 213 -0.06 14.11 27.06
C ASN A 213 -0.17 13.97 25.55
N GLY A 214 -1.29 13.41 25.09
CA GLY A 214 -1.65 13.41 23.68
C GLY A 214 -1.92 12.08 23.02
N VAL A 215 -2.16 11.02 23.77
CA VAL A 215 -2.86 9.84 23.25
C VAL A 215 -4.35 10.19 23.24
N PRO A 216 -5.09 10.11 22.11
CA PRO A 216 -6.54 10.29 22.13
C PRO A 216 -7.17 9.20 23.00
N GLN A 217 -8.03 9.59 23.95
CA GLN A 217 -8.92 8.69 24.66
C GLN A 217 -9.93 8.08 23.70
#